data_75c05985825ee3e154f44cf91b9d7009
#
_entry.id   75c05985825ee3e154f44cf91b9d7009
#
_cell.length_a   1.000
_cell.length_b   1.000
_cell.length_c   1.000
_cell.angle_alpha   90.00
_cell.angle_beta   90.00
_cell.angle_gamma   90.00
#
_symmetry.space_group_name_H-M   'P 1'
#
loop_
_entity.id
_entity.type
_entity.pdbx_description
1 polymer ?
#
loop_
_entity_poly.entity_id
_entity_poly.type
_entity_poly.pdbx_seq_one_letter_code
_entity_poly.pdbx_strand_id
1 'polypeptide(L)'
;MQALLDAIATMNLPHDARRIFHGRGGLHPGCEHWTLDCYPPVWVLTRFDPASEDTLALLHTALARRWEQIAPGEPLNWVFQCRHEGRTDTRLMAGSVPDPHVVTEDGARFRVHVLRGQNHGLF
;
A
#
# COMPACT_ATOMS: atom_id res chain seq x y z
N MET A 1 -4.94 -15.20 0.02
CA MET A 1 -4.19 -14.12 0.71
C MET A 1 -2.71 -14.42 0.91
N GLN A 2 -2.28 -15.65 0.72
CA GLN A 2 -0.89 -16.01 0.94
C GLN A 2 0.08 -15.26 0.01
N ALA A 3 -0.27 -15.09 -1.26
CA ALA A 3 0.61 -14.40 -2.20
C ALA A 3 0.85 -12.93 -1.77
N LEU A 4 -0.16 -12.26 -1.25
CA LEU A 4 0.01 -10.90 -0.72
C LEU A 4 0.93 -10.89 0.51
N LEU A 5 0.74 -11.83 1.43
CA LEU A 5 1.61 -11.94 2.61
C LEU A 5 3.04 -12.25 2.22
N ASP A 6 3.26 -13.09 1.22
CA ASP A 6 4.60 -13.41 0.71
C ASP A 6 5.25 -12.18 0.06
N ALA A 7 4.49 -11.39 -0.70
CA ALA A 7 4.98 -10.16 -1.29
C ALA A 7 5.42 -9.16 -0.21
N ILE A 8 4.63 -9.02 0.85
CA ILE A 8 4.99 -8.18 1.99
C ILE A 8 6.27 -8.69 2.67
N ALA A 9 6.38 -9.99 2.87
CA ALA A 9 7.51 -10.58 3.57
C ALA A 9 8.84 -10.44 2.82
N THR A 10 8.80 -10.16 1.52
CA THR A 10 10.00 -10.08 0.67
C THR A 10 10.21 -8.71 0.04
N MET A 11 9.30 -7.74 0.24
CA MET A 11 9.42 -6.42 -0.37
C MET A 11 10.57 -5.62 0.22
N ASN A 12 11.09 -4.68 -0.57
CA ASN A 12 12.06 -3.68 -0.14
C ASN A 12 11.47 -2.29 -0.37
N LEU A 13 12.00 -1.28 0.32
CA LEU A 13 11.57 0.11 0.10
C LEU A 13 12.11 0.60 -1.24
N PRO A 14 11.26 0.92 -2.21
CA PRO A 14 11.72 1.46 -3.49
C PRO A 14 12.11 2.93 -3.37
N HIS A 15 12.94 3.42 -4.30
CA HIS A 15 13.22 4.84 -4.42
C HIS A 15 12.06 5.58 -5.09
N ASP A 16 11.48 4.96 -6.11
CA ASP A 16 10.41 5.54 -6.90
C ASP A 16 9.05 5.01 -6.46
N ALA A 17 7.98 5.71 -6.83
CA ALA A 17 6.63 5.19 -6.72
C ALA A 17 6.55 3.87 -7.48
N ARG A 18 5.98 2.84 -6.86
CA ARG A 18 6.02 1.49 -7.43
C ARG A 18 4.86 0.63 -6.95
N ARG A 19 4.33 -0.16 -7.86
CA ARG A 19 3.39 -1.22 -7.50
C ARG A 19 4.17 -2.44 -7.02
N ILE A 20 3.89 -2.87 -5.80
CA ILE A 20 4.56 -4.02 -5.16
C ILE A 20 3.80 -5.31 -5.42
N PHE A 21 2.46 -5.25 -5.38
CA PHE A 21 1.62 -6.42 -5.58
C PHE A 21 0.35 -6.02 -6.31
N HIS A 22 0.00 -6.80 -7.34
CA HIS A 22 -1.21 -6.58 -8.12
C HIS A 22 -1.97 -7.90 -8.25
N GLY A 23 -3.00 -8.06 -7.39
CA GLY A 23 -3.77 -9.30 -7.37
C GLY A 23 -4.86 -9.39 -8.43
N ARG A 24 -5.28 -8.25 -8.99
CA ARG A 24 -6.42 -8.19 -9.90
C ARG A 24 -6.19 -8.82 -11.28
N GLY A 25 -4.95 -9.15 -11.61
CA GLY A 25 -4.62 -9.79 -12.88
C GLY A 25 -4.96 -11.28 -12.97
N GLY A 26 -5.50 -11.88 -11.91
CA GLY A 26 -5.87 -13.29 -11.91
C GLY A 26 -4.71 -14.26 -11.72
N LEU A 27 -3.50 -13.76 -11.54
CA LEU A 27 -2.30 -14.59 -11.35
C LEU A 27 -2.15 -15.14 -9.93
N HIS A 28 -2.92 -14.59 -8.98
CA HIS A 28 -2.80 -14.91 -7.56
C HIS A 28 -4.17 -15.25 -7.00
N PRO A 29 -4.60 -16.53 -7.07
CA PRO A 29 -5.91 -16.95 -6.55
C PRO A 29 -6.09 -16.55 -5.09
N GLY A 30 -7.26 -16.03 -4.75
CA GLY A 30 -7.57 -15.55 -3.40
C GLY A 30 -7.11 -14.13 -3.12
N CYS A 31 -6.38 -13.49 -4.03
CA CYS A 31 -5.87 -12.13 -3.86
C CYS A 31 -6.39 -11.15 -4.90
N GLU A 32 -7.45 -11.51 -5.63
CA GLU A 32 -7.96 -10.75 -6.78
C GLU A 32 -8.42 -9.34 -6.41
N HIS A 33 -8.76 -9.11 -5.14
CA HIS A 33 -9.27 -7.83 -4.66
C HIS A 33 -8.20 -6.93 -4.06
N TRP A 34 -6.92 -7.34 -4.10
CA TRP A 34 -5.85 -6.63 -3.41
C TRP A 34 -4.81 -6.04 -4.35
N THR A 35 -4.38 -4.80 -4.05
CA THR A 35 -3.14 -4.22 -4.60
C THR A 35 -2.35 -3.56 -3.47
N LEU A 36 -1.03 -3.62 -3.58
CA LEU A 36 -0.13 -2.92 -2.65
C LEU A 36 0.81 -2.06 -3.46
N ASP A 37 0.77 -0.76 -3.19
CA ASP A 37 1.60 0.23 -3.85
C ASP A 37 2.48 0.92 -2.82
N CYS A 38 3.63 1.41 -3.25
CA CYS A 38 4.45 2.29 -2.44
C CYS A 38 4.58 3.66 -3.11
N TYR A 39 4.21 4.69 -2.38
CA TYR A 39 4.50 6.08 -2.69
C TYR A 39 5.46 6.55 -1.59
N PRO A 40 6.78 6.35 -1.75
CA PRO A 40 7.70 6.53 -0.62
C PRO A 40 7.51 7.85 0.12
N PRO A 41 7.47 7.86 1.45
CA PRO A 41 7.70 6.73 2.36
C PRO A 41 6.40 6.04 2.84
N VAL A 42 5.33 6.06 2.04
CA VAL A 42 4.00 5.56 2.43
C VAL A 42 3.62 4.33 1.61
N TRP A 43 3.18 3.29 2.30
CA TRP A 43 2.59 2.10 1.68
C TRP A 43 1.09 2.29 1.57
N VAL A 44 0.51 1.94 0.42
CA VAL A 44 -0.93 2.05 0.19
C VAL A 44 -1.46 0.68 -0.21
N LEU A 45 -2.28 0.12 0.67
CA LEU A 45 -2.95 -1.16 0.43
C LEU A 45 -4.38 -0.86 0.02
N THR A 46 -4.77 -1.32 -1.17
CA THR A 46 -6.10 -1.11 -1.71
C THR A 46 -6.83 -2.44 -1.81
N ARG A 47 -8.06 -2.46 -1.35
CA ARG A 47 -8.98 -3.59 -1.57
C ARG A 47 -10.20 -3.11 -2.33
N PHE A 48 -10.63 -3.92 -3.30
CA PHE A 48 -11.77 -3.62 -4.14
C PHE A 48 -13.06 -4.28 -3.63
N ASP A 49 -13.11 -4.50 -2.31
CA ASP A 49 -14.20 -5.12 -1.59
C ASP A 49 -13.99 -4.83 -0.10
N PRO A 50 -15.03 -4.84 0.75
CA PRO A 50 -14.82 -4.61 2.18
C PRO A 50 -13.91 -5.66 2.82
N ALA A 51 -13.11 -5.22 3.80
CA ALA A 51 -12.22 -6.09 4.56
C ALA A 51 -12.62 -6.05 6.03
N SER A 52 -12.51 -7.20 6.71
CA SER A 52 -12.74 -7.26 8.15
C SER A 52 -11.62 -6.59 8.92
N GLU A 53 -11.91 -6.14 10.13
CA GLU A 53 -10.89 -5.59 11.02
C GLU A 53 -9.81 -6.62 11.37
N ASP A 54 -10.18 -7.90 11.48
CA ASP A 54 -9.22 -8.98 11.72
C ASP A 54 -8.24 -9.13 10.55
N THR A 55 -8.72 -9.02 9.31
CA THR A 55 -7.87 -9.05 8.14
C THR A 55 -6.91 -7.85 8.12
N LEU A 56 -7.40 -6.67 8.44
CA LEU A 56 -6.57 -5.47 8.50
C LEU A 56 -5.51 -5.57 9.59
N ALA A 57 -5.85 -6.14 10.75
CA ALA A 57 -4.89 -6.37 11.82
C ALA A 57 -3.80 -7.36 11.42
N LEU A 58 -4.16 -8.42 10.70
CA LEU A 58 -3.20 -9.39 10.17
C LEU A 58 -2.22 -8.72 9.19
N LEU A 59 -2.73 -7.89 8.30
CA LEU A 59 -1.91 -7.17 7.32
C LEU A 59 -1.02 -6.12 7.99
N HIS A 60 -1.54 -5.43 9.01
CA HIS A 60 -0.72 -4.50 9.78
C HIS A 60 0.47 -5.22 10.42
N THR A 61 0.23 -6.37 11.03
CA THR A 61 1.29 -7.18 11.66
C THR A 61 2.34 -7.60 10.64
N ALA A 62 1.91 -8.03 9.46
CA ALA A 62 2.82 -8.44 8.39
C ALA A 62 3.67 -7.26 7.90
N LEU A 63 3.04 -6.10 7.66
CA LEU A 63 3.74 -4.89 7.24
C LEU A 63 4.73 -4.40 8.30
N ALA A 64 4.30 -4.38 9.56
CA ALA A 64 5.15 -3.92 10.67
C ALA A 64 6.38 -4.83 10.85
N ARG A 65 6.18 -6.14 10.74
CA ARG A 65 7.28 -7.11 10.85
C ARG A 65 8.30 -6.90 9.73
N ARG A 66 7.83 -6.77 8.50
CA ARG A 66 8.74 -6.54 7.37
C ARG A 66 9.45 -5.20 7.48
N TRP A 67 8.72 -4.16 7.87
CA TRP A 67 9.28 -2.82 8.02
C TRP A 67 10.42 -2.80 9.04
N GLU A 68 10.27 -3.49 10.16
CA GLU A 68 11.33 -3.62 11.17
C GLU A 68 12.60 -4.25 10.59
N GLN A 69 12.46 -5.15 9.62
CA GLN A 69 13.60 -5.80 8.98
C GLN A 69 14.32 -4.88 7.98
N ILE A 70 13.58 -4.05 7.23
CA ILE A 70 14.17 -3.25 6.15
C ILE A 70 14.43 -1.81 6.55
N ALA A 71 13.81 -1.31 7.61
CA ALA A 71 13.95 0.07 8.08
C ALA A 71 13.87 0.13 9.59
N PRO A 72 14.79 -0.56 10.32
CA PRO A 72 14.69 -0.61 11.78
C PRO A 72 14.78 0.79 12.39
N GLY A 73 13.91 1.06 13.35
CA GLY A 73 13.83 2.36 14.03
C GLY A 73 13.04 3.42 13.30
N GLU A 74 12.63 3.20 12.06
CA GLU A 74 11.82 4.14 11.30
C GLU A 74 10.33 3.87 11.46
N PRO A 75 9.49 4.92 11.48
CA PRO A 75 8.05 4.71 11.59
C PRO A 75 7.49 4.06 10.33
N LEU A 76 6.58 3.11 10.51
CA LEU A 76 5.80 2.55 9.41
C LEU A 76 4.68 3.53 9.07
N ASN A 77 4.59 3.91 7.80
CA ASN A 77 3.49 4.75 7.30
C ASN A 77 2.69 3.93 6.31
N TRP A 78 1.42 3.63 6.62
CA TRP A 78 0.59 2.96 5.64
C TRP A 78 -0.87 3.37 5.72
N VAL A 79 -1.49 3.35 4.55
CA VAL A 79 -2.85 3.79 4.31
C VAL A 79 -3.61 2.61 3.73
N PHE A 80 -4.84 2.41 4.19
CA PHE A 80 -5.77 1.45 3.61
C PHE A 80 -6.83 2.19 2.81
N GLN A 81 -7.01 1.78 1.55
CA GLN A 81 -8.08 2.27 0.68
C GLN A 81 -9.04 1.14 0.38
N CYS A 82 -10.32 1.37 0.61
CA CYS A 82 -11.37 0.45 0.21
C CYS A 82 -12.16 1.08 -0.93
N ARG A 83 -12.17 0.43 -2.09
CA ARG A 83 -12.95 0.87 -3.25
C ARG A 83 -14.07 -0.13 -3.47
N HIS A 84 -15.30 0.31 -3.27
CA HIS A 84 -16.45 -0.56 -3.36
C HIS A 84 -17.69 0.24 -3.77
N GLU A 85 -18.43 -0.25 -4.76
CA GLU A 85 -19.67 0.37 -5.25
C GLU A 85 -19.49 1.84 -5.63
N GLY A 86 -18.40 2.17 -6.33
CA GLY A 86 -18.14 3.54 -6.77
C GLY A 86 -17.66 4.47 -5.68
N ARG A 87 -17.44 3.97 -4.48
CA ARG A 87 -16.97 4.76 -3.33
C ARG A 87 -15.53 4.39 -2.99
N THR A 88 -14.78 5.37 -2.48
CA THR A 88 -13.43 5.15 -1.97
C THR A 88 -13.36 5.68 -0.55
N ASP A 89 -13.09 4.78 0.40
CA ASP A 89 -12.84 5.13 1.80
C ASP A 89 -11.36 4.94 2.08
N THR A 90 -10.76 5.90 2.77
CA THR A 90 -9.32 5.91 3.04
C THR A 90 -9.07 6.05 4.53
N ARG A 91 -8.18 5.23 5.08
CA ARG A 91 -7.79 5.28 6.49
C ARG A 91 -6.27 5.31 6.60
N LEU A 92 -5.75 6.24 7.41
CA LEU A 92 -4.36 6.19 7.83
C LEU A 92 -4.25 5.13 8.93
N MET A 93 -3.58 4.03 8.64
CA MET A 93 -3.50 2.88 9.54
C MET A 93 -2.34 3.00 10.53
N ALA A 94 -1.23 3.60 10.11
CA ALA A 94 -0.06 3.82 10.97
C ALA A 94 0.79 4.94 10.41
N GLY A 95 1.52 5.62 11.29
CA GLY A 95 2.46 6.67 10.92
C GLY A 95 1.80 7.95 10.44
N SER A 96 2.39 8.57 9.44
CA SER A 96 1.92 9.84 8.89
C SER A 96 2.20 9.90 7.39
N VAL A 97 1.55 10.85 6.72
CA VAL A 97 1.75 11.13 5.30
C VAL A 97 2.42 12.50 5.18
N PRO A 98 3.54 12.60 4.44
CA PRO A 98 4.21 13.89 4.26
C PRO A 98 3.31 14.93 3.59
N ASP A 99 3.54 16.20 3.88
CA ASP A 99 2.85 17.30 3.23
C ASP A 99 3.86 18.42 2.91
N PRO A 100 4.21 18.65 1.64
CA PRO A 100 3.75 17.92 0.45
C PRO A 100 4.33 16.51 0.36
N HIS A 101 3.57 15.62 -0.27
CA HIS A 101 4.02 14.26 -0.53
C HIS A 101 4.46 14.17 -2.00
N VAL A 102 5.76 14.16 -2.20
CA VAL A 102 6.35 14.15 -3.54
C VAL A 102 7.07 12.83 -3.75
N VAL A 103 6.80 12.18 -4.86
CA VAL A 103 7.42 10.92 -5.26
C VAL A 103 8.09 11.09 -6.61
N THR A 104 8.97 10.16 -6.96
CA THR A 104 9.61 10.14 -8.27
C THR A 104 9.18 8.90 -9.04
N GLU A 105 9.18 9.02 -10.36
CA GLU A 105 9.02 7.90 -11.27
C GLU A 105 9.79 8.25 -12.56
N ASP A 106 10.75 7.39 -12.90
CA ASP A 106 11.61 7.57 -14.09
C ASP A 106 12.25 8.96 -14.18
N GLY A 107 12.67 9.49 -13.02
CA GLY A 107 13.30 10.81 -12.95
C GLY A 107 12.34 11.99 -12.88
N ALA A 108 11.06 11.79 -13.12
CA ALA A 108 10.05 12.84 -12.96
C ALA A 108 9.54 12.88 -11.53
N ARG A 109 9.14 14.08 -11.08
CA ARG A 109 8.61 14.27 -9.72
C ARG A 109 7.11 14.51 -9.78
N PHE A 110 6.37 13.87 -8.87
CA PHE A 110 4.91 13.96 -8.80
C PHE A 110 4.47 14.24 -7.36
N ARG A 111 3.51 15.15 -7.21
CA ARG A 111 2.83 15.33 -5.95
C ARG A 111 1.66 14.34 -5.89
N VAL A 112 1.57 13.58 -4.81
CA VAL A 112 0.51 12.58 -4.61
C VAL A 112 -0.29 12.92 -3.36
N HIS A 113 -1.54 12.43 -3.31
CA HIS A 113 -2.47 12.66 -2.20
C HIS A 113 -3.11 11.34 -1.80
N VAL A 114 -2.33 10.48 -1.15
CA VAL A 114 -2.75 9.10 -0.84
C VAL A 114 -3.98 9.05 0.07
N LEU A 115 -4.18 10.06 0.91
CA LEU A 115 -5.35 10.12 1.78
C LEU A 115 -6.65 10.52 1.06
N ARG A 116 -6.55 10.96 -0.18
CA ARG A 116 -7.74 11.31 -1.00
C ARG A 116 -8.24 10.12 -1.82
N GLY A 117 -7.56 8.97 -1.74
CA GLY A 117 -8.01 7.75 -2.41
C GLY A 117 -7.85 7.73 -3.92
N GLN A 118 -6.98 8.56 -4.48
CA GLN A 118 -6.72 8.60 -5.92
C GLN A 118 -5.32 8.12 -6.23
N ASN A 119 -5.17 7.40 -7.34
CA ASN A 119 -3.89 6.86 -7.78
C ASN A 119 -3.08 7.81 -8.66
N HIS A 120 -3.62 8.94 -9.04
CA HIS A 120 -2.94 10.00 -9.80
C HIS A 120 -2.38 9.56 -11.14
N GLY A 121 -2.82 8.41 -11.66
CA GLY A 121 -2.40 7.92 -12.96
C GLY A 121 -0.98 7.39 -13.03
N LEU A 122 -0.32 7.12 -11.89
CA LEU A 122 1.06 6.63 -11.89
C LEU A 122 1.19 5.17 -12.30
N PHE A 123 0.17 4.36 -12.13
CA PHE A 123 0.22 2.95 -12.47
C PHE A 123 -0.92 2.53 -13.37
#